data_24b8885463bf81b6440e8daf22a1555c
#
_entry.id   24b8885463bf81b6440e8daf22a1555c
#
_cell.length_a   1.000
_cell.length_b   1.000
_cell.length_c   1.000
_cell.angle_alpha   90.00
_cell.angle_beta   90.00
_cell.angle_gamma   90.00
#
_symmetry.space_group_name_H-M   'P 1'
#
loop_
_entity.id
_entity.type
_entity.pdbx_description
1 polymer ?
#
loop_
_entity_poly.entity_id
_entity_poly.type
_entity_poly.pdbx_seq_one_letter_code
_entity_poly.pdbx_strand_id
1 'polypeptide(L)'
;MKFWSNITKKLVPYVPGEQLNETGITKLNTNENPFPPSPKVIEEIKKSLGPELKKYPDPESNELRGAIADLYNIEKNNVFIGNGSDEVLAHVFTAFFKDKKLYFPNISYSFYPVYCGLYEIDYQTIPLNKKFEIETNKYLNLDGNIIFPNPNAPTGIGIGLENIEEILTKNPNNLVVVDEAYIDFGGKSAVELIGKYENLLIVQTFSKSRSLAGMRIGYAIGNKNLIEGLIRVKDSFNSYPLDRLAQAAGKAAIEDTEYFEDTCEEIIKNREWTVSELKVRGIETLPSMANFIFVKLEDAEKIYMKLKEKKILVRYFKNPIIDSYLRISIGTKKEMETLIKNIDQIMEV
;
A
#
# COMPACT_ATOMS: atom_id res chain seq x y z
N MET A 1 -28.33 16.39 11.66
CA MET A 1 -27.18 15.69 12.28
C MET A 1 -27.03 16.08 13.76
N LYS A 2 -28.13 15.91 14.53
CA LYS A 2 -28.25 16.39 15.92
C LYS A 2 -27.25 15.76 16.90
N PHE A 3 -26.85 14.50 16.64
CA PHE A 3 -26.02 13.70 17.58
C PHE A 3 -24.56 13.54 17.16
N TRP A 4 -24.13 14.15 16.06
CA TRP A 4 -22.76 14.07 15.58
C TRP A 4 -21.85 14.97 16.42
N SER A 5 -20.66 14.46 16.75
CA SER A 5 -19.60 15.29 17.33
C SER A 5 -19.11 16.35 16.31
N ASN A 6 -18.38 17.34 16.81
CA ASN A 6 -17.85 18.39 15.93
C ASN A 6 -16.84 17.86 14.92
N ILE A 7 -16.02 16.89 15.31
CA ILE A 7 -15.08 16.25 14.40
C ILE A 7 -15.84 15.47 13.30
N THR A 8 -16.85 14.68 13.65
CA THR A 8 -17.63 13.89 12.69
C THR A 8 -18.27 14.77 11.61
N LYS A 9 -18.69 16.00 11.96
CA LYS A 9 -19.27 16.96 11.00
C LYS A 9 -18.27 17.50 10.00
N LYS A 10 -16.98 17.51 10.33
CA LYS A 10 -15.89 18.05 9.49
C LYS A 10 -15.21 16.98 8.63
N LEU A 11 -15.41 15.68 8.96
CA LEU A 11 -14.74 14.59 8.25
C LEU A 11 -15.16 14.55 6.77
N VAL A 12 -14.17 14.40 5.91
CA VAL A 12 -14.30 14.04 4.50
C VAL A 12 -13.81 12.61 4.34
N PRO A 13 -14.70 11.61 4.29
CA PRO A 13 -14.31 10.22 4.20
C PRO A 13 -13.56 9.89 2.91
N TYR A 14 -12.69 8.90 2.98
CA TYR A 14 -12.08 8.28 1.79
C TYR A 14 -13.15 7.64 0.91
N VAL A 15 -13.00 7.83 -0.41
CA VAL A 15 -13.85 7.18 -1.41
C VAL A 15 -13.09 6.00 -2.03
N PRO A 16 -13.47 4.76 -1.70
CA PRO A 16 -12.81 3.58 -2.24
C PRO A 16 -12.99 3.47 -3.76
N GLY A 17 -12.16 2.65 -4.39
CA GLY A 17 -12.35 2.27 -5.79
C GLY A 17 -13.68 1.55 -5.99
N GLU A 18 -14.28 1.73 -7.17
CA GLU A 18 -15.55 1.12 -7.50
C GLU A 18 -15.50 -0.41 -7.40
N GLN A 19 -16.54 -1.01 -6.81
CA GLN A 19 -16.74 -2.44 -6.68
C GLN A 19 -18.05 -2.79 -7.38
N LEU A 20 -17.96 -3.40 -8.57
CA LEU A 20 -19.14 -3.90 -9.27
C LEU A 20 -19.33 -5.39 -8.99
N ASN A 21 -20.54 -5.77 -8.61
CA ASN A 21 -20.94 -7.17 -8.37
C ASN A 21 -21.53 -7.79 -9.65
N GLU A 22 -20.81 -7.71 -10.75
CA GLU A 22 -21.21 -8.27 -12.04
C GLU A 22 -20.21 -9.36 -12.49
N THR A 23 -20.67 -10.30 -13.32
CA THR A 23 -19.79 -11.30 -13.92
C THR A 23 -19.09 -10.75 -15.17
N GLY A 24 -17.90 -11.26 -15.46
CA GLY A 24 -17.13 -10.90 -16.67
C GLY A 24 -16.46 -9.54 -16.63
N ILE A 25 -16.22 -9.00 -15.42
CA ILE A 25 -15.45 -7.77 -15.23
C ILE A 25 -13.96 -8.08 -15.20
N THR A 26 -13.19 -7.30 -15.95
CA THR A 26 -11.73 -7.22 -15.80
C THR A 26 -11.42 -6.09 -14.78
N LYS A 27 -11.04 -6.48 -13.56
CA LYS A 27 -10.88 -5.56 -12.43
C LYS A 27 -9.45 -5.10 -12.26
N LEU A 28 -9.11 -3.93 -12.79
CA LEU A 28 -7.77 -3.34 -12.79
C LEU A 28 -7.71 -1.97 -12.06
N ASN A 29 -8.52 -1.77 -10.99
CA ASN A 29 -8.70 -0.46 -10.37
C ASN A 29 -8.24 -0.34 -8.91
N THR A 30 -8.03 -1.46 -8.17
CA THR A 30 -7.75 -1.45 -6.73
C THR A 30 -6.43 -2.11 -6.35
N ASN A 31 -5.57 -2.41 -7.35
CA ASN A 31 -4.23 -2.97 -7.16
C ASN A 31 -4.25 -4.30 -6.38
N GLU A 32 -5.29 -5.11 -6.57
CA GLU A 32 -5.33 -6.47 -6.05
C GLU A 32 -4.37 -7.35 -6.86
N ASN A 33 -3.87 -8.40 -6.24
CA ASN A 33 -3.07 -9.40 -6.91
C ASN A 33 -3.98 -10.23 -7.82
N PRO A 34 -3.65 -10.44 -9.11
CA PRO A 34 -4.47 -11.24 -10.01
C PRO A 34 -4.39 -12.75 -9.74
N PHE A 35 -3.41 -13.19 -8.96
CA PHE A 35 -3.25 -14.58 -8.56
C PHE A 35 -3.93 -14.86 -7.22
N PRO A 36 -4.48 -16.07 -7.01
CA PRO A 36 -5.07 -16.43 -5.73
C PRO A 36 -4.01 -16.50 -4.61
N PRO A 37 -4.41 -16.59 -3.34
CA PRO A 37 -3.49 -16.98 -2.27
C PRO A 37 -2.85 -18.34 -2.54
N SER A 38 -1.66 -18.56 -1.99
CA SER A 38 -0.96 -19.85 -2.17
C SER A 38 -1.81 -21.03 -1.69
N PRO A 39 -1.64 -22.23 -2.29
CA PRO A 39 -2.34 -23.43 -1.82
C PRO A 39 -2.08 -23.74 -0.34
N LYS A 40 -0.87 -23.47 0.17
CA LYS A 40 -0.52 -23.65 1.59
C LYS A 40 -1.34 -22.74 2.50
N VAL A 41 -1.59 -21.49 2.08
CA VAL A 41 -2.47 -20.56 2.81
C VAL A 41 -3.88 -21.11 2.91
N ILE A 42 -4.44 -21.60 1.81
CA ILE A 42 -5.80 -22.17 1.79
C ILE A 42 -5.88 -23.42 2.69
N GLU A 43 -4.85 -24.24 2.72
CA GLU A 43 -4.76 -25.41 3.58
C GLU A 43 -4.74 -25.01 5.08
N GLU A 44 -3.91 -24.02 5.45
CA GLU A 44 -3.83 -23.57 6.84
C GLU A 44 -5.12 -22.91 7.33
N ILE A 45 -5.80 -22.16 6.48
CA ILE A 45 -7.15 -21.65 6.79
C ILE A 45 -8.10 -22.80 7.08
N LYS A 46 -8.12 -23.84 6.23
CA LYS A 46 -8.98 -25.03 6.42
C LYS A 46 -8.68 -25.77 7.73
N LYS A 47 -7.40 -25.94 8.09
CA LYS A 47 -6.97 -26.56 9.35
C LYS A 47 -7.39 -25.73 10.57
N SER A 48 -7.45 -24.41 10.41
CA SER A 48 -7.82 -23.47 11.49
C SER A 48 -9.34 -23.37 11.71
N LEU A 49 -10.15 -23.94 10.81
CA LEU A 49 -11.60 -24.03 10.99
C LEU A 49 -11.95 -25.12 12.00
N GLY A 50 -12.72 -24.77 13.04
CA GLY A 50 -13.14 -25.76 14.02
C GLY A 50 -13.59 -25.18 15.36
N PRO A 51 -13.68 -26.02 16.42
CA PRO A 51 -14.23 -25.62 17.72
C PRO A 51 -13.46 -24.47 18.40
N GLU A 52 -12.21 -24.27 18.04
CA GLU A 52 -11.36 -23.21 18.60
C GLU A 52 -11.79 -21.80 18.19
N LEU A 53 -12.65 -21.66 17.17
CA LEU A 53 -13.23 -20.36 16.77
C LEU A 53 -14.08 -19.71 17.88
N LYS A 54 -14.49 -20.49 18.90
CA LYS A 54 -15.16 -19.95 20.11
C LYS A 54 -14.25 -19.17 21.05
N LYS A 55 -12.93 -19.23 20.86
CA LYS A 55 -11.94 -18.56 21.71
C LYS A 55 -11.36 -17.34 20.99
N TYR A 56 -11.01 -16.31 21.75
CA TYR A 56 -10.23 -15.22 21.20
C TYR A 56 -8.91 -15.69 20.58
N PRO A 57 -8.45 -15.05 19.51
CA PRO A 57 -7.12 -15.32 18.94
C PRO A 57 -6.01 -14.83 19.87
N ASP A 58 -4.75 -15.09 19.49
CA ASP A 58 -3.60 -14.47 20.16
C ASP A 58 -3.62 -12.95 19.93
N PRO A 59 -3.70 -12.12 20.99
CA PRO A 59 -3.80 -10.66 20.88
C PRO A 59 -2.54 -10.02 20.27
N GLU A 60 -1.40 -10.72 20.38
CA GLU A 60 -0.12 -10.23 19.87
C GLU A 60 0.28 -10.85 18.53
N SER A 61 -0.48 -11.83 18.03
CA SER A 61 -0.18 -12.56 16.78
C SER A 61 1.27 -13.10 16.77
N ASN A 62 1.69 -13.71 17.88
CA ASN A 62 3.09 -14.05 18.15
C ASN A 62 3.75 -14.95 17.09
N GLU A 63 3.00 -15.92 16.54
CA GLU A 63 3.53 -16.79 15.48
C GLU A 63 3.74 -16.03 14.17
N LEU A 64 2.79 -15.18 13.79
CA LEU A 64 2.92 -14.36 12.59
C LEU A 64 4.03 -13.31 12.73
N ARG A 65 4.13 -12.65 13.91
CA ARG A 65 5.25 -11.74 14.21
C ARG A 65 6.61 -12.44 14.14
N GLY A 66 6.69 -13.67 14.65
CA GLY A 66 7.89 -14.51 14.57
C GLY A 66 8.27 -14.80 13.12
N ALA A 67 7.34 -15.28 12.30
CA ALA A 67 7.59 -15.58 10.90
C ALA A 67 8.06 -14.33 10.09
N ILE A 68 7.49 -13.16 10.35
CA ILE A 68 7.95 -11.90 9.73
C ILE A 68 9.36 -11.52 10.24
N ALA A 69 9.62 -11.67 11.52
CA ALA A 69 10.93 -11.39 12.09
C ALA A 69 12.03 -12.30 11.49
N ASP A 70 11.72 -13.58 11.32
CA ASP A 70 12.62 -14.56 10.70
C ASP A 70 12.88 -14.22 9.21
N LEU A 71 11.85 -13.82 8.46
CA LEU A 71 11.97 -13.40 7.05
C LEU A 71 12.98 -12.27 6.88
N TYR A 72 12.97 -11.29 7.78
CA TYR A 72 13.85 -10.12 7.71
C TYR A 72 15.11 -10.22 8.57
N ASN A 73 15.31 -11.34 9.27
CA ASN A 73 16.43 -11.56 10.21
C ASN A 73 16.53 -10.44 11.27
N ILE A 74 15.40 -10.15 11.93
CA ILE A 74 15.25 -9.14 12.97
C ILE A 74 14.59 -9.74 14.22
N GLU A 75 14.54 -8.99 15.33
CA GLU A 75 13.85 -9.45 16.53
C GLU A 75 12.32 -9.32 16.40
N LYS A 76 11.58 -10.25 17.00
CA LYS A 76 10.10 -10.21 17.04
C LYS A 76 9.57 -8.89 17.61
N ASN A 77 10.29 -8.25 18.53
CA ASN A 77 9.93 -6.97 19.11
C ASN A 77 10.09 -5.77 18.15
N ASN A 78 10.65 -6.01 16.97
CA ASN A 78 10.68 -5.01 15.88
C ASN A 78 9.45 -5.07 14.97
N VAL A 79 8.49 -5.98 15.22
CA VAL A 79 7.32 -6.21 14.37
C VAL A 79 6.03 -5.90 15.10
N PHE A 80 5.16 -5.13 14.50
CA PHE A 80 3.77 -4.85 14.92
C PHE A 80 2.79 -5.38 13.87
N ILE A 81 1.65 -5.95 14.30
CA ILE A 81 0.59 -6.47 13.43
C ILE A 81 -0.70 -5.69 13.66
N GLY A 82 -1.42 -5.37 12.57
CA GLY A 82 -2.74 -4.73 12.61
C GLY A 82 -3.67 -5.24 11.50
N ASN A 83 -4.92 -4.83 11.56
CA ASN A 83 -5.99 -5.24 10.62
C ASN A 83 -5.90 -4.48 9.28
N GLY A 84 -4.92 -4.86 8.46
CA GLY A 84 -4.51 -4.16 7.25
C GLY A 84 -3.59 -2.98 7.55
N SER A 85 -2.85 -2.55 6.52
CA SER A 85 -1.98 -1.37 6.64
C SER A 85 -2.76 -0.10 6.99
N ASP A 86 -4.05 -0.03 6.67
CA ASP A 86 -4.89 1.11 7.04
C ASP A 86 -5.02 1.25 8.57
N GLU A 87 -5.25 0.15 9.31
CA GLU A 87 -5.28 0.20 10.78
C GLU A 87 -3.87 0.47 11.35
N VAL A 88 -2.84 -0.15 10.79
CA VAL A 88 -1.44 0.13 11.17
C VAL A 88 -1.14 1.63 11.03
N LEU A 89 -1.48 2.23 9.89
CA LEU A 89 -1.32 3.66 9.65
C LEU A 89 -2.16 4.50 10.63
N ALA A 90 -3.41 4.12 10.89
CA ALA A 90 -4.25 4.82 11.87
C ALA A 90 -3.59 4.87 13.26
N HIS A 91 -2.96 3.76 13.68
CA HIS A 91 -2.19 3.72 14.93
C HIS A 91 -0.91 4.57 14.85
N VAL A 92 -0.18 4.56 13.71
CA VAL A 92 0.98 5.43 13.47
C VAL A 92 0.61 6.90 13.61
N PHE A 93 -0.48 7.33 12.96
CA PHE A 93 -0.96 8.71 13.04
C PHE A 93 -1.33 9.10 14.47
N THR A 94 -1.97 8.20 15.21
CA THR A 94 -2.33 8.44 16.61
C THR A 94 -1.12 8.47 17.53
N ALA A 95 -0.19 7.52 17.37
CA ALA A 95 0.93 7.34 18.30
C ALA A 95 2.02 8.43 18.13
N PHE A 96 2.24 8.93 16.89
CA PHE A 96 3.46 9.68 16.61
C PHE A 96 3.26 11.03 15.95
N PHE A 97 2.10 11.34 15.35
CA PHE A 97 1.98 12.53 14.51
C PHE A 97 1.18 13.67 15.15
N LYS A 98 0.54 13.45 16.31
CA LYS A 98 -0.34 14.46 16.93
C LYS A 98 0.39 15.71 17.42
N ASP A 99 1.62 15.57 17.87
CA ASP A 99 2.34 16.65 18.56
C ASP A 99 3.33 17.39 17.65
N LYS A 100 3.45 16.96 16.40
CA LYS A 100 4.35 17.56 15.41
C LYS A 100 3.66 17.66 14.06
N LYS A 101 4.06 18.66 13.29
CA LYS A 101 3.65 18.80 11.89
C LYS A 101 4.05 17.58 11.07
N LEU A 102 3.20 17.18 10.12
CA LEU A 102 3.45 16.05 9.25
C LEU A 102 3.71 16.51 7.82
N TYR A 103 4.72 15.93 7.17
CA TYR A 103 5.08 16.20 5.77
C TYR A 103 4.89 14.96 4.91
N PHE A 104 4.25 15.11 3.75
CA PHE A 104 4.11 14.03 2.75
C PHE A 104 3.94 14.59 1.33
N PRO A 105 4.14 13.75 0.27
CA PRO A 105 4.00 14.23 -1.11
C PRO A 105 2.56 14.66 -1.42
N ASN A 106 2.40 15.74 -2.21
CA ASN A 106 1.09 16.26 -2.60
C ASN A 106 0.28 15.28 -3.48
N ILE A 107 0.97 14.41 -4.23
CA ILE A 107 0.40 13.30 -4.98
C ILE A 107 0.94 12.02 -4.37
N SER A 108 0.15 11.40 -3.49
CA SER A 108 0.49 10.19 -2.75
C SER A 108 -0.76 9.42 -2.33
N TYR A 109 -0.65 8.51 -1.38
CA TYR A 109 -1.78 7.77 -0.86
C TYR A 109 -2.84 8.71 -0.28
N SER A 110 -3.99 8.78 -0.94
CA SER A 110 -5.04 9.76 -0.64
C SER A 110 -5.73 9.57 0.73
N PHE A 111 -5.35 8.56 1.48
CA PHE A 111 -5.82 8.36 2.85
C PHE A 111 -5.07 9.19 3.89
N TYR A 112 -3.84 9.66 3.60
CA TYR A 112 -3.08 10.47 4.57
C TYR A 112 -3.81 11.75 5.00
N PRO A 113 -4.36 12.58 4.09
CA PRO A 113 -5.18 13.72 4.50
C PRO A 113 -6.42 13.33 5.31
N VAL A 114 -7.01 12.15 5.04
CA VAL A 114 -8.17 11.64 5.79
C VAL A 114 -7.80 11.35 7.24
N TYR A 115 -6.65 10.70 7.48
CA TYR A 115 -6.12 10.50 8.83
C TYR A 115 -5.80 11.83 9.51
N CYS A 116 -5.17 12.77 8.80
CA CYS A 116 -4.89 14.10 9.36
C CYS A 116 -6.20 14.78 9.81
N GLY A 117 -7.25 14.71 9.01
CA GLY A 117 -8.58 15.24 9.38
C GLY A 117 -9.21 14.51 10.58
N LEU A 118 -9.09 13.17 10.62
CA LEU A 118 -9.65 12.34 11.70
C LEU A 118 -8.97 12.59 13.05
N TYR A 119 -7.65 12.76 13.05
CA TYR A 119 -6.85 12.92 14.26
C TYR A 119 -6.46 14.35 14.55
N GLU A 120 -6.94 15.33 13.77
CA GLU A 120 -6.66 16.76 13.90
C GLU A 120 -5.15 17.07 13.87
N ILE A 121 -4.43 16.46 12.92
CA ILE A 121 -2.99 16.62 12.72
C ILE A 121 -2.73 17.73 11.71
N ASP A 122 -1.86 18.69 12.06
CA ASP A 122 -1.37 19.70 11.14
C ASP A 122 -0.39 19.07 10.13
N TYR A 123 -0.59 19.38 8.86
CA TYR A 123 0.26 18.82 7.80
C TYR A 123 0.56 19.79 6.68
N GLN A 124 1.65 19.53 6.00
CA GLN A 124 2.02 20.23 4.78
C GLN A 124 2.40 19.22 3.70
N THR A 125 1.87 19.44 2.50
CA THR A 125 2.27 18.61 1.35
C THR A 125 3.49 19.20 0.66
N ILE A 126 4.38 18.33 0.19
CA ILE A 126 5.56 18.66 -0.59
C ILE A 126 5.30 18.26 -2.05
N PRO A 127 5.33 19.21 -3.01
CA PRO A 127 5.10 18.89 -4.41
C PRO A 127 6.14 17.93 -4.97
N LEU A 128 5.66 16.90 -5.70
CA LEU A 128 6.52 16.10 -6.57
C LEU A 128 7.12 16.98 -7.69
N ASN A 129 8.23 16.55 -8.26
CA ASN A 129 8.80 17.24 -9.42
C ASN A 129 7.97 17.01 -10.70
N LYS A 130 8.40 17.59 -11.83
CA LYS A 130 7.71 17.45 -13.12
C LYS A 130 7.67 16.02 -13.67
N LYS A 131 8.51 15.13 -13.13
CA LYS A 131 8.54 13.70 -13.46
C LYS A 131 7.78 12.84 -12.45
N PHE A 132 7.05 13.47 -11.53
CA PHE A 132 6.35 12.81 -10.42
C PHE A 132 7.26 12.06 -9.44
N GLU A 133 8.51 12.47 -9.31
CA GLU A 133 9.48 11.91 -8.36
C GLU A 133 9.48 12.70 -7.05
N ILE A 134 9.75 12.02 -5.94
CA ILE A 134 10.07 12.62 -4.65
C ILE A 134 11.48 13.22 -4.73
N GLU A 135 11.60 14.53 -4.52
CA GLU A 135 12.90 15.23 -4.48
C GLU A 135 13.45 15.19 -3.06
N THR A 136 14.41 14.32 -2.80
CA THR A 136 15.02 14.09 -1.47
C THR A 136 15.40 15.37 -0.76
N ASN A 137 16.00 16.35 -1.47
CA ASN A 137 16.44 17.62 -0.91
C ASN A 137 15.31 18.44 -0.25
N LYS A 138 14.05 18.25 -0.66
CA LYS A 138 12.88 18.91 -0.06
C LYS A 138 12.43 18.28 1.25
N TYR A 139 12.98 17.13 1.60
CA TYR A 139 12.68 16.38 2.83
C TYR A 139 13.79 16.46 3.87
N LEU A 140 14.82 17.30 3.64
CA LEU A 140 15.94 17.44 4.56
C LEU A 140 15.70 18.56 5.59
N ASN A 141 16.07 18.31 6.85
CA ASN A 141 16.03 19.28 7.95
C ASN A 141 14.62 19.90 8.19
N LEU A 142 13.58 19.09 8.09
CA LEU A 142 12.20 19.53 8.36
C LEU A 142 11.95 19.67 9.87
N ASP A 143 10.99 20.49 10.22
CA ASP A 143 10.56 20.75 11.61
C ASP A 143 9.45 19.79 12.09
N GLY A 144 9.22 18.69 11.40
CA GLY A 144 8.14 17.73 11.68
C GLY A 144 8.41 16.33 11.14
N ASN A 145 7.46 15.44 11.41
CA ASN A 145 7.52 14.07 10.98
C ASN A 145 7.26 13.93 9.47
N ILE A 146 7.71 12.83 8.89
CA ILE A 146 7.64 12.58 7.45
C ILE A 146 6.97 11.25 7.19
N ILE A 147 6.07 11.18 6.20
CA ILE A 147 5.54 9.92 5.65
C ILE A 147 5.50 9.98 4.15
N PHE A 148 5.91 8.92 3.48
CA PHE A 148 5.74 8.76 2.03
C PHE A 148 5.65 7.30 1.63
N PRO A 149 4.87 6.98 0.56
CA PRO A 149 4.87 5.65 -0.01
C PRO A 149 6.14 5.40 -0.83
N ASN A 150 6.70 4.21 -0.73
CA ASN A 150 7.82 3.78 -1.57
C ASN A 150 7.64 2.31 -2.00
N PRO A 151 7.28 2.05 -3.26
CA PRO A 151 6.97 2.98 -4.35
C PRO A 151 5.75 3.87 -4.10
N ASN A 152 5.78 5.11 -4.63
CA ASN A 152 4.68 6.05 -4.45
C ASN A 152 3.40 5.60 -5.19
N ALA A 153 2.25 5.76 -4.58
CA ALA A 153 0.96 5.58 -5.23
C ALA A 153 0.24 6.94 -5.35
N PRO A 154 -0.25 7.34 -6.56
CA PRO A 154 -0.55 6.49 -7.71
C PRO A 154 0.53 6.42 -8.80
N THR A 155 1.70 7.03 -8.62
CA THR A 155 2.71 7.19 -9.70
C THR A 155 3.48 5.90 -10.01
N GLY A 156 3.69 5.02 -9.03
CA GLY A 156 4.49 3.81 -9.15
C GLY A 156 6.00 4.02 -8.97
N ILE A 157 6.45 5.27 -8.84
CA ILE A 157 7.86 5.63 -8.78
C ILE A 157 8.39 5.45 -7.35
N GLY A 158 9.53 4.77 -7.21
CA GLY A 158 10.24 4.62 -5.95
C GLY A 158 11.49 5.50 -5.86
N ILE A 159 12.01 5.65 -4.65
CA ILE A 159 13.33 6.23 -4.36
C ILE A 159 14.28 5.17 -3.82
N GLY A 160 15.57 5.34 -4.04
CA GLY A 160 16.60 4.41 -3.56
C GLY A 160 16.84 4.49 -2.05
N LEU A 161 17.48 3.46 -1.50
CA LEU A 161 17.79 3.40 -0.07
C LEU A 161 18.71 4.54 0.37
N GLU A 162 19.65 4.95 -0.47
CA GLU A 162 20.56 6.07 -0.24
C GLU A 162 19.82 7.39 -0.01
N ASN A 163 18.71 7.61 -0.72
CA ASN A 163 17.86 8.78 -0.55
C ASN A 163 17.07 8.72 0.77
N ILE A 164 16.56 7.53 1.12
CA ILE A 164 15.88 7.30 2.40
C ILE A 164 16.86 7.51 3.55
N GLU A 165 18.07 6.99 3.43
CA GLU A 165 19.12 7.14 4.43
C GLU A 165 19.54 8.59 4.63
N GLU A 166 19.61 9.38 3.55
CA GLU A 166 19.86 10.82 3.62
C GLU A 166 18.73 11.54 4.38
N ILE A 167 17.47 11.24 4.08
CA ILE A 167 16.31 11.82 4.78
C ILE A 167 16.38 11.48 6.29
N LEU A 168 16.65 10.22 6.64
CA LEU A 168 16.77 9.79 8.04
C LEU A 168 17.88 10.54 8.79
N THR A 169 19.05 10.63 8.18
CA THR A 169 20.24 11.26 8.75
C THR A 169 20.02 12.77 8.99
N LYS A 170 19.32 13.44 8.07
CA LYS A 170 19.05 14.88 8.16
C LYS A 170 17.84 15.25 9.03
N ASN A 171 17.09 14.26 9.49
CA ASN A 171 15.93 14.44 10.37
C ASN A 171 16.01 13.58 11.64
N PRO A 172 17.10 13.62 12.42
CA PRO A 172 17.35 12.67 13.53
C PRO A 172 16.32 12.75 14.67
N ASN A 173 15.62 13.87 14.80
CA ASN A 173 14.61 14.11 15.83
C ASN A 173 13.16 13.98 15.32
N ASN A 174 12.96 13.58 14.09
CA ASN A 174 11.66 13.40 13.45
C ASN A 174 11.50 11.96 12.96
N LEU A 175 10.31 11.40 13.16
CA LEU A 175 9.99 10.08 12.65
C LEU A 175 9.84 10.14 11.13
N VAL A 176 10.46 9.20 10.43
CA VAL A 176 10.27 8.96 8.99
C VAL A 176 9.55 7.63 8.82
N VAL A 177 8.34 7.69 8.26
CA VAL A 177 7.55 6.50 7.95
C VAL A 177 7.60 6.23 6.46
N VAL A 178 8.03 5.03 6.09
CA VAL A 178 8.05 4.56 4.70
C VAL A 178 6.93 3.55 4.51
N ASP A 179 5.93 3.91 3.71
CA ASP A 179 4.81 3.03 3.38
C ASP A 179 5.18 2.18 2.16
N GLU A 180 5.53 0.94 2.43
CA GLU A 180 6.03 -0.03 1.45
C GLU A 180 4.95 -1.00 0.95
N ALA A 181 3.73 -0.53 0.78
CA ALA A 181 2.62 -1.39 0.33
C ALA A 181 2.87 -2.08 -1.02
N TYR A 182 3.82 -1.61 -1.82
CA TYR A 182 4.12 -2.13 -3.17
C TYR A 182 5.59 -2.54 -3.37
N ILE A 183 6.37 -2.60 -2.31
CA ILE A 183 7.84 -2.75 -2.38
C ILE A 183 8.28 -4.03 -3.11
N ASP A 184 7.50 -5.10 -2.98
CA ASP A 184 7.83 -6.43 -3.50
C ASP A 184 7.80 -6.54 -5.04
N PHE A 185 7.34 -5.50 -5.74
CA PHE A 185 7.23 -5.50 -7.20
C PHE A 185 8.41 -4.82 -7.92
N GLY A 186 9.57 -4.76 -7.27
CA GLY A 186 10.83 -4.28 -7.86
C GLY A 186 11.53 -3.17 -7.09
N GLY A 187 11.02 -2.79 -5.93
CA GLY A 187 11.70 -1.89 -5.00
C GLY A 187 12.68 -2.63 -4.09
N LYS A 188 13.48 -1.86 -3.34
CA LYS A 188 14.34 -2.36 -2.27
C LYS A 188 13.84 -1.83 -0.93
N SER A 189 13.50 -2.73 0.00
CA SER A 189 12.91 -2.37 1.29
C SER A 189 13.91 -1.64 2.19
N ALA A 190 13.43 -0.60 2.87
CA ALA A 190 14.19 0.12 3.90
C ALA A 190 14.34 -0.68 5.21
N VAL A 191 13.83 -1.91 5.30
CA VAL A 191 14.05 -2.79 6.46
C VAL A 191 15.53 -2.99 6.76
N GLU A 192 16.41 -2.96 5.74
CA GLU A 192 17.87 -3.03 5.92
C GLU A 192 18.42 -1.89 6.81
N LEU A 193 17.70 -0.79 6.97
CA LEU A 193 18.14 0.39 7.71
C LEU A 193 17.65 0.45 9.16
N ILE A 194 16.71 -0.44 9.58
CA ILE A 194 16.09 -0.35 10.93
C ILE A 194 17.08 -0.53 12.09
N GLY A 195 18.12 -1.33 11.88
CA GLY A 195 19.19 -1.53 12.89
C GLY A 195 20.09 -0.30 13.05
N LYS A 196 20.08 0.63 12.10
CA LYS A 196 20.93 1.81 12.06
C LYS A 196 20.19 3.09 12.48
N TYR A 197 18.87 3.17 12.24
CA TYR A 197 18.08 4.39 12.43
C TYR A 197 16.89 4.15 13.35
N GLU A 198 16.90 4.72 14.55
CA GLU A 198 15.80 4.62 15.52
C GLU A 198 14.54 5.38 15.10
N ASN A 199 14.68 6.36 14.20
CA ASN A 199 13.62 7.20 13.67
C ASN A 199 13.01 6.69 12.36
N LEU A 200 13.22 5.40 12.02
CA LEU A 200 12.61 4.74 10.85
C LEU A 200 11.49 3.79 11.29
N LEU A 201 10.33 3.95 10.66
CA LEU A 201 9.23 2.99 10.73
C LEU A 201 8.79 2.63 9.32
N ILE A 202 8.63 1.34 9.06
CA ILE A 202 8.19 0.81 7.77
C ILE A 202 6.81 0.21 7.94
N VAL A 203 5.90 0.47 7.00
CA VAL A 203 4.57 -0.14 6.98
C VAL A 203 4.42 -0.98 5.72
N GLN A 204 3.97 -2.22 5.88
CA GLN A 204 3.75 -3.15 4.76
C GLN A 204 2.39 -3.85 4.88
N THR A 205 1.96 -4.56 3.82
CA THR A 205 0.65 -5.19 3.74
C THR A 205 0.70 -6.53 3.02
N PHE A 206 -0.17 -7.45 3.43
CA PHE A 206 -0.43 -8.70 2.70
C PHE A 206 -1.42 -8.54 1.55
N SER A 207 -2.03 -7.36 1.42
CA SER A 207 -3.12 -7.12 0.46
C SER A 207 -2.67 -7.13 -0.99
N LYS A 208 -1.36 -6.99 -1.27
CA LYS A 208 -0.81 -6.83 -2.63
C LYS A 208 -0.02 -8.06 -3.05
N SER A 209 1.23 -8.16 -2.67
CA SER A 209 2.14 -9.23 -3.08
C SER A 209 1.72 -10.61 -2.56
N ARG A 210 1.13 -10.69 -1.37
CA ARG A 210 0.72 -11.95 -0.74
C ARG A 210 -0.71 -12.39 -1.06
N SER A 211 -1.43 -11.71 -1.96
CA SER A 211 -2.80 -12.08 -2.41
C SER A 211 -3.86 -12.17 -1.29
N LEU A 212 -3.67 -11.46 -0.18
CA LEU A 212 -4.52 -11.56 1.01
C LEU A 212 -5.30 -10.28 1.33
N ALA A 213 -5.70 -9.51 0.31
CA ALA A 213 -6.48 -8.29 0.51
C ALA A 213 -7.77 -8.53 1.34
N GLY A 214 -8.43 -9.66 1.15
CA GLY A 214 -9.63 -10.05 1.89
C GLY A 214 -9.38 -10.45 3.34
N MET A 215 -8.15 -10.83 3.71
CA MET A 215 -7.78 -11.24 5.08
C MET A 215 -7.37 -10.07 5.97
N ARG A 216 -7.22 -8.86 5.40
CA ARG A 216 -6.94 -7.64 6.16
C ARG A 216 -5.72 -7.76 7.08
N ILE A 217 -4.55 -8.08 6.56
CA ILE A 217 -3.31 -8.18 7.33
C ILE A 217 -2.36 -7.07 6.91
N GLY A 218 -1.88 -6.30 7.87
CA GLY A 218 -0.82 -5.31 7.71
C GLY A 218 0.16 -5.36 8.87
N TYR A 219 1.35 -4.83 8.67
CA TYR A 219 2.35 -4.80 9.73
C TYR A 219 3.27 -3.58 9.63
N ALA A 220 3.90 -3.26 10.75
CA ALA A 220 4.98 -2.29 10.79
C ALA A 220 6.27 -2.93 11.32
N ILE A 221 7.40 -2.43 10.83
CA ILE A 221 8.74 -2.81 11.27
C ILE A 221 9.49 -1.55 11.70
N GLY A 222 10.13 -1.60 12.87
CA GLY A 222 10.88 -0.45 13.39
C GLY A 222 11.60 -0.75 14.69
N ASN A 223 12.18 0.29 15.29
CA ASN A 223 12.77 0.18 16.62
C ASN A 223 11.74 -0.28 17.65
N LYS A 224 12.15 -1.09 18.62
CA LYS A 224 11.27 -1.63 19.68
C LYS A 224 10.45 -0.57 20.41
N ASN A 225 10.98 0.64 20.61
CA ASN A 225 10.25 1.71 21.27
C ASN A 225 9.09 2.24 20.41
N LEU A 226 9.26 2.27 19.08
CA LEU A 226 8.18 2.61 18.15
C LEU A 226 7.10 1.51 18.14
N ILE A 227 7.52 0.26 18.13
CA ILE A 227 6.60 -0.89 18.16
C ILE A 227 5.80 -0.91 19.48
N GLU A 228 6.44 -0.65 20.62
CA GLU A 228 5.71 -0.52 21.90
C GLU A 228 4.68 0.61 21.87
N GLY A 229 5.02 1.75 21.26
CA GLY A 229 4.07 2.86 21.06
C GLY A 229 2.83 2.43 20.28
N LEU A 230 3.00 1.66 19.18
CA LEU A 230 1.89 1.11 18.40
C LEU A 230 1.06 0.09 19.21
N ILE A 231 1.71 -0.79 19.97
CA ILE A 231 1.02 -1.77 20.84
C ILE A 231 0.16 -1.05 21.88
N ARG A 232 0.66 0.01 22.53
CA ARG A 232 -0.12 0.81 23.48
C ARG A 232 -1.38 1.42 22.87
N VAL A 233 -1.28 1.97 21.65
CA VAL A 233 -2.44 2.53 20.94
C VAL A 233 -3.42 1.40 20.57
N LYS A 234 -2.92 0.30 20.01
CA LYS A 234 -3.72 -0.88 19.66
C LYS A 234 -4.50 -1.40 20.88
N ASP A 235 -3.83 -1.62 22.00
CA ASP A 235 -4.45 -2.18 23.22
C ASP A 235 -5.45 -1.21 23.88
N SER A 236 -5.32 0.09 23.57
CA SER A 236 -6.29 1.12 23.99
C SER A 236 -7.49 1.27 23.06
N PHE A 237 -7.46 0.63 21.88
CA PHE A 237 -8.52 0.69 20.87
C PHE A 237 -9.16 -0.68 20.63
N ASN A 238 -8.38 -1.70 20.25
CA ASN A 238 -8.82 -3.07 19.98
C ASN A 238 -7.68 -4.05 20.26
N SER A 239 -7.76 -4.80 21.35
CA SER A 239 -6.70 -5.74 21.77
C SER A 239 -6.58 -6.99 20.88
N TYR A 240 -7.60 -7.29 20.05
CA TYR A 240 -7.65 -8.48 19.20
C TYR A 240 -7.92 -8.11 17.73
N PRO A 241 -7.00 -7.38 17.06
CA PRO A 241 -7.26 -6.82 15.73
C PRO A 241 -7.39 -7.88 14.65
N LEU A 242 -6.62 -8.99 14.72
CA LEU A 242 -6.65 -10.07 13.74
C LEU A 242 -7.36 -11.30 14.29
N ASP A 243 -8.26 -11.86 13.49
CA ASP A 243 -8.86 -13.15 13.78
C ASP A 243 -7.86 -14.31 13.58
N ARG A 244 -8.24 -15.49 14.07
CA ARG A 244 -7.41 -16.70 14.04
C ARG A 244 -7.06 -17.14 12.62
N LEU A 245 -8.01 -17.01 11.67
CA LEU A 245 -7.79 -17.45 10.29
C LEU A 245 -6.83 -16.52 9.59
N ALA A 246 -6.93 -15.20 9.83
CA ALA A 246 -6.01 -14.22 9.30
C ALA A 246 -4.58 -14.45 9.81
N GLN A 247 -4.40 -14.75 11.11
CA GLN A 247 -3.09 -15.04 11.68
C GLN A 247 -2.46 -16.28 11.04
N ALA A 248 -3.21 -17.37 10.90
CA ALA A 248 -2.74 -18.61 10.27
C ALA A 248 -2.42 -18.40 8.77
N ALA A 249 -3.31 -17.71 8.05
CA ALA A 249 -3.12 -17.36 6.64
C ALA A 249 -1.87 -16.51 6.43
N GLY A 250 -1.67 -15.49 7.27
CA GLY A 250 -0.50 -14.63 7.20
C GLY A 250 0.80 -15.38 7.41
N LYS A 251 0.88 -16.22 8.45
CA LYS A 251 2.05 -17.07 8.70
C LYS A 251 2.37 -17.95 7.49
N ALA A 252 1.40 -18.70 6.99
CA ALA A 252 1.58 -19.58 5.83
C ALA A 252 2.03 -18.81 4.57
N ALA A 253 1.52 -17.58 4.38
CA ALA A 253 1.92 -16.74 3.26
C ALA A 253 3.37 -16.23 3.37
N ILE A 254 3.88 -16.00 4.59
CA ILE A 254 5.29 -15.65 4.82
C ILE A 254 6.19 -16.85 4.54
N GLU A 255 5.81 -18.04 4.99
CA GLU A 255 6.60 -19.26 4.87
C GLU A 255 6.62 -19.84 3.44
N ASP A 256 5.69 -19.45 2.57
CA ASP A 256 5.65 -19.90 1.16
C ASP A 256 6.36 -18.91 0.23
N THR A 257 7.68 -18.85 0.35
CA THR A 257 8.53 -17.91 -0.40
C THR A 257 8.53 -18.19 -1.90
N GLU A 258 8.54 -19.45 -2.32
CA GLU A 258 8.55 -19.85 -3.72
C GLU A 258 7.32 -19.32 -4.47
N TYR A 259 6.11 -19.57 -3.97
CA TYR A 259 4.87 -19.07 -4.56
C TYR A 259 4.83 -17.54 -4.59
N PHE A 260 5.32 -16.90 -3.54
CA PHE A 260 5.38 -15.45 -3.44
C PHE A 260 6.32 -14.86 -4.51
N GLU A 261 7.51 -15.41 -4.67
CA GLU A 261 8.50 -14.96 -5.66
C GLU A 261 7.98 -15.16 -7.07
N ASP A 262 7.44 -16.34 -7.40
CA ASP A 262 6.87 -16.66 -8.71
C ASP A 262 5.74 -15.69 -9.11
N THR A 263 4.81 -15.40 -8.19
CA THR A 263 3.69 -14.50 -8.48
C THR A 263 4.13 -13.04 -8.62
N CYS A 264 5.09 -12.58 -7.82
CA CYS A 264 5.68 -11.25 -7.96
C CYS A 264 6.41 -11.11 -9.30
N GLU A 265 7.24 -12.09 -9.68
CA GLU A 265 7.92 -12.09 -10.98
C GLU A 265 6.93 -12.06 -12.15
N GLU A 266 5.87 -12.85 -12.09
CA GLU A 266 4.86 -12.87 -13.16
C GLU A 266 4.15 -11.51 -13.29
N ILE A 267 3.85 -10.85 -12.20
CA ILE A 267 3.28 -9.49 -12.19
C ILE A 267 4.27 -8.50 -12.82
N ILE A 268 5.55 -8.58 -12.46
CA ILE A 268 6.60 -7.72 -13.04
C ILE A 268 6.70 -7.96 -14.54
N LYS A 269 6.74 -9.21 -15.00
CA LYS A 269 6.77 -9.58 -16.43
C LYS A 269 5.55 -9.02 -17.17
N ASN A 270 4.36 -9.16 -16.61
CA ASN A 270 3.12 -8.63 -17.19
C ASN A 270 3.12 -7.09 -17.23
N ARG A 271 3.67 -6.43 -16.21
CA ARG A 271 3.85 -4.97 -16.20
C ARG A 271 4.75 -4.51 -17.34
N GLU A 272 5.95 -5.08 -17.45
CA GLU A 272 6.92 -4.69 -18.47
C GLU A 272 6.38 -4.95 -19.89
N TRP A 273 5.72 -6.09 -20.09
CA TRP A 273 5.04 -6.38 -21.36
C TRP A 273 3.97 -5.31 -21.67
N THR A 274 3.12 -4.96 -20.71
CA THR A 274 2.04 -3.99 -20.91
C THR A 274 2.61 -2.60 -21.23
N VAL A 275 3.67 -2.18 -20.53
CA VAL A 275 4.37 -0.91 -20.80
C VAL A 275 4.93 -0.91 -22.22
N SER A 276 5.52 -2.02 -22.67
CA SER A 276 6.04 -2.17 -24.02
C SER A 276 4.93 -2.04 -25.09
N GLU A 277 3.79 -2.71 -24.87
CA GLU A 277 2.63 -2.64 -25.77
C GLU A 277 2.04 -1.21 -25.87
N LEU A 278 1.94 -0.50 -24.74
CA LEU A 278 1.48 0.88 -24.72
C LEU A 278 2.46 1.81 -25.44
N LYS A 279 3.77 1.60 -25.24
CA LYS A 279 4.82 2.38 -25.91
C LYS A 279 4.78 2.23 -27.44
N VAL A 280 4.55 1.02 -27.96
CA VAL A 280 4.40 0.78 -29.42
C VAL A 280 3.22 1.60 -30.00
N ARG A 281 2.20 1.86 -29.17
CA ARG A 281 1.02 2.67 -29.51
C ARG A 281 1.21 4.17 -29.29
N GLY A 282 2.43 4.61 -28.93
CA GLY A 282 2.73 6.02 -28.62
C GLY A 282 2.14 6.50 -27.30
N ILE A 283 1.70 5.59 -26.43
CA ILE A 283 1.11 5.94 -25.12
C ILE A 283 2.22 6.00 -24.07
N GLU A 284 2.36 7.14 -23.41
CA GLU A 284 3.35 7.39 -22.37
C GLU A 284 2.92 6.75 -21.04
N THR A 285 3.86 6.06 -20.38
CA THR A 285 3.71 5.53 -19.02
C THR A 285 4.82 6.04 -18.12
N LEU A 286 4.52 6.32 -16.86
CA LEU A 286 5.57 6.56 -15.88
C LEU A 286 6.29 5.25 -15.54
N PRO A 287 7.58 5.30 -15.15
CA PRO A 287 8.28 4.15 -14.59
C PRO A 287 7.54 3.63 -13.36
N SER A 288 7.44 2.31 -13.21
CA SER A 288 6.75 1.72 -12.07
C SER A 288 7.55 0.60 -11.42
N MET A 289 7.60 0.62 -10.09
CA MET A 289 8.07 -0.45 -9.20
C MET A 289 6.90 -1.04 -8.40
N ALA A 290 5.66 -0.91 -8.90
CA ALA A 290 4.44 -1.39 -8.23
C ALA A 290 3.70 -2.41 -9.10
N ASN A 291 2.62 -3.00 -8.57
CA ASN A 291 1.71 -3.85 -9.34
C ASN A 291 0.66 -3.06 -10.11
N PHE A 292 1.00 -1.86 -10.53
CA PHE A 292 0.19 -1.00 -11.38
C PHE A 292 1.09 -0.09 -12.23
N ILE A 293 0.51 0.48 -13.28
CA ILE A 293 1.15 1.51 -14.12
C ILE A 293 0.32 2.79 -14.08
N PHE A 294 0.98 3.92 -14.34
CA PHE A 294 0.34 5.23 -14.42
C PHE A 294 0.51 5.75 -15.86
N VAL A 295 -0.59 5.78 -16.58
CA VAL A 295 -0.65 5.92 -18.04
C VAL A 295 -1.17 7.31 -18.38
N LYS A 296 -0.46 8.08 -19.20
CA LYS A 296 -0.85 9.40 -19.66
C LYS A 296 -1.71 9.29 -20.92
N LEU A 297 -2.86 9.97 -20.91
CA LEU A 297 -3.84 9.93 -22.00
C LEU A 297 -4.46 11.33 -22.14
N GLU A 298 -4.55 11.87 -23.36
CA GLU A 298 -5.14 13.21 -23.60
C GLU A 298 -6.57 13.31 -23.07
N ASP A 299 -7.40 12.30 -23.32
CA ASP A 299 -8.81 12.22 -22.89
C ASP A 299 -9.01 11.15 -21.81
N ALA A 300 -8.21 11.16 -20.72
CA ALA A 300 -8.20 10.09 -19.73
C ALA A 300 -9.59 9.80 -19.11
N GLU A 301 -10.40 10.81 -18.81
CA GLU A 301 -11.76 10.60 -18.28
C GLU A 301 -12.67 9.91 -19.31
N LYS A 302 -12.61 10.29 -20.57
CA LYS A 302 -13.39 9.66 -21.65
C LYS A 302 -12.98 8.21 -21.89
N ILE A 303 -11.67 7.94 -21.89
CA ILE A 303 -11.14 6.57 -22.05
C ILE A 303 -11.52 5.71 -20.85
N TYR A 304 -11.43 6.26 -19.61
CA TYR A 304 -11.92 5.60 -18.41
C TYR A 304 -13.40 5.19 -18.53
N MET A 305 -14.28 6.08 -19.00
CA MET A 305 -15.70 5.79 -19.17
C MET A 305 -15.94 4.71 -20.24
N LYS A 306 -15.25 4.79 -21.38
CA LYS A 306 -15.36 3.78 -22.43
C LYS A 306 -14.83 2.39 -22.02
N LEU A 307 -13.73 2.32 -21.23
CA LEU A 307 -13.24 1.07 -20.64
C LEU A 307 -14.27 0.48 -19.68
N LYS A 308 -14.88 1.32 -18.84
CA LYS A 308 -15.94 0.89 -17.93
C LYS A 308 -17.16 0.31 -18.66
N GLU A 309 -17.62 0.91 -19.77
CA GLU A 309 -18.69 0.39 -20.63
C GLU A 309 -18.34 -1.01 -21.18
N LYS A 310 -17.05 -1.27 -21.43
CA LYS A 310 -16.51 -2.57 -21.84
C LYS A 310 -16.21 -3.51 -20.67
N LYS A 311 -16.67 -3.19 -19.45
CA LYS A 311 -16.45 -3.95 -18.22
C LYS A 311 -14.97 -4.10 -17.82
N ILE A 312 -14.15 -3.11 -18.16
CA ILE A 312 -12.76 -3.01 -17.71
C ILE A 312 -12.67 -1.85 -16.72
N LEU A 313 -12.43 -2.17 -15.46
CA LEU A 313 -12.33 -1.17 -14.40
C LEU A 313 -10.87 -0.74 -14.21
N VAL A 314 -10.59 0.53 -14.42
CA VAL A 314 -9.32 1.18 -14.10
C VAL A 314 -9.56 2.33 -13.11
N ARG A 315 -8.53 3.01 -12.63
CA ARG A 315 -8.70 4.13 -11.68
C ARG A 315 -8.41 5.45 -12.36
N TYR A 316 -9.37 6.35 -12.33
CA TYR A 316 -9.27 7.76 -12.70
C TYR A 316 -9.29 8.65 -11.45
N PHE A 317 -8.55 9.76 -11.47
CA PHE A 317 -8.45 10.71 -10.37
C PHE A 317 -8.90 12.11 -10.84
N LYS A 318 -9.97 12.65 -10.25
CA LYS A 318 -10.43 14.03 -10.49
C LYS A 318 -9.53 15.04 -9.74
N ASN A 319 -8.25 15.07 -10.09
CA ASN A 319 -7.28 16.00 -9.55
C ASN A 319 -6.56 16.67 -10.72
N PRO A 320 -6.61 18.02 -10.87
CA PRO A 320 -6.07 18.74 -12.03
C PRO A 320 -4.59 18.47 -12.33
N ILE A 321 -3.80 17.97 -11.36
CA ILE A 321 -2.38 17.65 -11.58
C ILE A 321 -2.22 16.31 -12.30
N ILE A 322 -3.18 15.39 -12.15
CA ILE A 322 -3.12 14.01 -12.64
C ILE A 322 -4.38 13.56 -13.38
N ASP A 323 -5.26 14.48 -13.77
CA ASP A 323 -6.51 14.18 -14.50
C ASP A 323 -6.29 13.70 -15.95
N SER A 324 -5.08 13.88 -16.48
CA SER A 324 -4.65 13.27 -17.76
C SER A 324 -4.04 11.87 -17.60
N TYR A 325 -4.18 11.22 -16.43
CA TYR A 325 -3.63 9.90 -16.18
C TYR A 325 -4.68 8.89 -15.73
N LEU A 326 -4.46 7.63 -16.10
CA LEU A 326 -5.14 6.47 -15.52
C LEU A 326 -4.16 5.61 -14.75
N ARG A 327 -4.53 5.18 -13.54
CA ARG A 327 -3.81 4.11 -12.85
C ARG A 327 -4.46 2.78 -13.21
N ILE A 328 -3.66 1.86 -13.72
CA ILE A 328 -4.09 0.54 -14.19
C ILE A 328 -3.35 -0.52 -13.39
N SER A 329 -4.07 -1.33 -12.62
CA SER A 329 -3.50 -2.49 -11.93
C SER A 329 -3.01 -3.52 -12.94
N ILE A 330 -1.94 -4.24 -12.60
CA ILE A 330 -1.46 -5.33 -13.45
C ILE A 330 -2.24 -6.59 -13.12
N GLY A 331 -2.93 -7.10 -14.13
CA GLY A 331 -3.66 -8.36 -14.11
C GLY A 331 -2.83 -9.53 -14.60
N THR A 332 -3.50 -10.66 -14.82
CA THR A 332 -2.95 -11.78 -15.57
C THR A 332 -2.62 -11.38 -17.01
N LYS A 333 -1.77 -12.13 -17.69
CA LYS A 333 -1.43 -11.88 -19.09
C LYS A 333 -2.67 -11.69 -19.96
N LYS A 334 -3.68 -12.56 -19.81
CA LYS A 334 -4.94 -12.51 -20.56
C LYS A 334 -5.76 -11.24 -20.27
N GLU A 335 -5.77 -10.76 -19.03
CA GLU A 335 -6.45 -9.51 -18.66
C GLU A 335 -5.74 -8.30 -19.26
N MET A 336 -4.40 -8.31 -19.30
CA MET A 336 -3.64 -7.24 -19.92
C MET A 336 -3.78 -7.23 -21.45
N GLU A 337 -3.81 -8.39 -22.10
CA GLU A 337 -4.13 -8.51 -23.53
C GLU A 337 -5.54 -7.99 -23.84
N THR A 338 -6.51 -8.30 -22.98
CA THR A 338 -7.88 -7.77 -23.10
C THR A 338 -7.90 -6.25 -22.96
N LEU A 339 -7.15 -5.68 -22.01
CA LEU A 339 -7.01 -4.25 -21.86
C LEU A 339 -6.44 -3.59 -23.13
N ILE A 340 -5.30 -4.08 -23.62
CA ILE A 340 -4.63 -3.54 -24.82
C ILE A 340 -5.55 -3.56 -26.03
N LYS A 341 -6.20 -4.71 -26.31
CA LYS A 341 -7.17 -4.82 -27.39
C LYS A 341 -8.31 -3.79 -27.31
N ASN A 342 -8.79 -3.51 -26.10
CA ASN A 342 -9.87 -2.52 -25.91
C ASN A 342 -9.36 -1.08 -26.02
N ILE A 343 -8.13 -0.81 -25.61
CA ILE A 343 -7.48 0.49 -25.84
C ILE A 343 -7.38 0.75 -27.36
N ASP A 344 -6.92 -0.22 -28.15
CA ASP A 344 -6.85 -0.12 -29.60
C ASP A 344 -8.22 0.25 -30.22
N GLN A 345 -9.28 -0.44 -29.81
CA GLN A 345 -10.63 -0.15 -30.29
C GLN A 345 -11.19 1.23 -29.87
N ILE A 346 -10.79 1.72 -28.69
CA ILE A 346 -11.26 3.00 -28.15
C ILE A 346 -10.53 4.17 -28.80
N MET A 347 -9.26 4.00 -29.09
CA MET A 347 -8.38 5.03 -29.67
C MET A 347 -8.32 4.98 -31.19
N GLU A 348 -8.92 3.95 -31.81
CA GLU A 348 -8.90 3.73 -33.29
C GLU A 348 -7.45 3.57 -33.83
N VAL A 349 -6.61 2.87 -33.07
CA VAL A 349 -5.19 2.60 -33.39
C VAL A 349 -5.01 1.19 -33.97
#